data_3c93596d609023d5e2fef1234a8a5a7d
#
_entry.id   3c93596d609023d5e2fef1234a8a5a7d
#
_cell.length_a   1.000
_cell.length_b   1.000
_cell.length_c   1.000
_cell.angle_alpha   90.00
_cell.angle_beta   90.00
_cell.angle_gamma   90.00
#
_symmetry.space_group_name_H-M   'P 1'
#
loop_
_entity.id
_entity.type
_entity.pdbx_description
1 polymer ?
#
loop_
_entity_poly.entity_id
_entity_poly.type
_entity_poly.pdbx_seq_one_letter_code
_entity_poly.pdbx_strand_id
1 'polypeptide(L)'
;MTRVLRIGIASLRAMPGDVTANLDQVAWAVAQAAQVGCNLLLTPEMSATGYGGYAEVVACAEVAGHGPIYAQVAEMAQRSGVVICVGFVEQAGHKRHLAHYVVYPDGHFVVQRKNRVTPREYPLEPAVPLWFDDSEEIGHVDAAEADWQFFFVNGVRCGIVICADLGVKSLHPYFQQQGIELMLLPTGAGGTRSERMTIAEIHAPGGMERYMTAMQWACFPGDGIKECLTYGRALAAVNLCGYDGQQFYHGGQGSIVDRFGDVHALIPGIANLDRQQSRFSHALIDFDDVGASEPGDGR
;
A
#
# COMPACT_ATOMS: atom_id res chain seq x y z
N MET A 1 2.52 -25.79 -12.94
CA MET A 1 3.28 -25.18 -11.83
C MET A 1 2.25 -24.54 -10.92
N THR A 2 2.25 -24.86 -9.65
CA THR A 2 1.37 -24.22 -8.66
C THR A 2 1.69 -22.73 -8.55
N ARG A 3 0.68 -21.86 -8.70
CA ARG A 3 0.84 -20.39 -8.60
C ARG A 3 0.71 -19.96 -7.14
N VAL A 4 1.80 -20.16 -6.40
CA VAL A 4 1.89 -19.82 -4.97
C VAL A 4 2.80 -18.63 -4.80
N LEU A 5 2.36 -17.63 -4.03
CA LEU A 5 3.17 -16.46 -3.65
C LEU A 5 3.35 -16.38 -2.15
N ARG A 6 4.60 -16.24 -1.72
CA ARG A 6 4.89 -15.73 -0.38
C ARG A 6 4.98 -14.20 -0.46
N ILE A 7 3.99 -13.55 0.12
CA ILE A 7 3.86 -12.09 0.11
C ILE A 7 4.34 -11.55 1.45
N GLY A 8 5.25 -10.57 1.43
CA GLY A 8 5.65 -9.79 2.59
C GLY A 8 4.97 -8.43 2.58
N ILE A 9 4.60 -7.95 3.74
CA ILE A 9 4.13 -6.58 3.99
C ILE A 9 4.97 -5.96 5.11
N ALA A 10 5.39 -4.72 4.93
CA ALA A 10 6.19 -4.01 5.92
C ALA A 10 5.59 -2.64 6.23
N SER A 11 5.07 -2.47 7.45
CA SER A 11 4.67 -1.17 7.96
C SER A 11 5.92 -0.41 8.38
N LEU A 12 6.24 0.67 7.66
CA LEU A 12 7.49 1.41 7.82
C LEU A 12 7.24 2.81 8.37
N ARG A 13 8.16 3.29 9.18
CA ARG A 13 8.25 4.71 9.46
C ARG A 13 9.02 5.39 8.33
N ALA A 14 8.43 6.41 7.73
CA ALA A 14 9.09 7.22 6.70
C ALA A 14 9.10 8.70 7.11
N MET A 15 10.28 9.30 7.05
CA MET A 15 10.49 10.72 7.39
C MET A 15 10.43 11.55 6.13
N PRO A 16 9.67 12.67 6.11
CA PRO A 16 9.61 13.57 4.98
C PRO A 16 10.99 14.03 4.53
N GLY A 17 11.35 13.77 3.27
CA GLY A 17 12.60 14.20 2.64
C GLY A 17 13.86 13.41 3.03
N ASP A 18 13.83 12.55 4.04
CA ASP A 18 15.01 11.77 4.45
C ASP A 18 15.07 10.42 3.70
N VAL A 19 15.39 10.50 2.42
CA VAL A 19 15.47 9.32 1.53
C VAL A 19 16.44 8.26 2.07
N THR A 20 17.56 8.67 2.65
CA THR A 20 18.56 7.73 3.17
C THR A 20 18.01 6.90 4.31
N ALA A 21 17.47 7.55 5.36
CA ALA A 21 16.89 6.83 6.49
C ALA A 21 15.66 6.01 6.09
N ASN A 22 14.88 6.49 5.13
CA ASN A 22 13.72 5.77 4.62
C ASN A 22 14.13 4.50 3.86
N LEU A 23 15.16 4.59 3.01
CA LEU A 23 15.69 3.42 2.29
C LEU A 23 16.38 2.42 3.22
N ASP A 24 16.95 2.85 4.35
CA ASP A 24 17.44 1.92 5.40
C ASP A 24 16.28 1.10 5.98
N GLN A 25 15.09 1.72 6.17
CA GLN A 25 13.89 0.99 6.60
C GLN A 25 13.40 0.01 5.53
N VAL A 26 13.45 0.39 4.25
CA VAL A 26 13.14 -0.50 3.13
C VAL A 26 14.14 -1.67 3.09
N ALA A 27 15.44 -1.40 3.23
CA ALA A 27 16.48 -2.43 3.26
C ALA A 27 16.28 -3.44 4.40
N TRP A 28 15.90 -2.96 5.59
CA TRP A 28 15.53 -3.82 6.70
C TRP A 28 14.35 -4.75 6.32
N ALA A 29 13.29 -4.20 5.72
CA ALA A 29 12.13 -4.97 5.31
C ALA A 29 12.47 -6.00 4.22
N VAL A 30 13.32 -5.65 3.27
CA VAL A 30 13.83 -6.55 2.23
C VAL A 30 14.62 -7.71 2.85
N ALA A 31 15.47 -7.44 3.86
CA ALA A 31 16.19 -8.47 4.56
C ALA A 31 15.26 -9.46 5.28
N GLN A 32 14.17 -8.96 5.92
CA GLN A 32 13.15 -9.82 6.52
C GLN A 32 12.45 -10.68 5.46
N ALA A 33 12.05 -10.06 4.34
CA ALA A 33 11.37 -10.75 3.24
C ALA A 33 12.25 -11.84 2.61
N ALA A 34 13.52 -11.55 2.37
CA ALA A 34 14.50 -12.52 1.85
C ALA A 34 14.71 -13.70 2.81
N GLN A 35 14.83 -13.42 4.11
CA GLN A 35 15.05 -14.46 5.13
C GLN A 35 13.92 -15.51 5.16
N VAL A 36 12.68 -15.09 4.90
CA VAL A 36 11.52 -16.00 4.87
C VAL A 36 11.16 -16.47 3.47
N GLY A 37 11.92 -16.08 2.45
CA GLY A 37 11.71 -16.49 1.06
C GLY A 37 10.48 -15.86 0.40
N CYS A 38 10.20 -14.58 0.67
CA CYS A 38 9.13 -13.88 -0.03
C CYS A 38 9.43 -13.74 -1.54
N ASN A 39 8.39 -13.85 -2.36
CA ASN A 39 8.45 -13.55 -3.78
C ASN A 39 8.22 -12.06 -4.05
N LEU A 40 7.41 -11.42 -3.20
CA LEU A 40 6.96 -10.04 -3.30
C LEU A 40 7.00 -9.38 -1.92
N LEU A 41 7.49 -8.15 -1.84
CA LEU A 41 7.42 -7.28 -0.68
C LEU A 41 6.64 -6.01 -1.04
N LEU A 42 5.58 -5.72 -0.27
CA LEU A 42 4.85 -4.45 -0.35
C LEU A 42 5.27 -3.53 0.80
N THR A 43 5.71 -2.32 0.48
CA THR A 43 5.94 -1.23 1.43
C THR A 43 4.86 -0.15 1.30
N PRO A 44 4.68 0.75 2.28
CA PRO A 44 3.62 1.76 2.25
C PRO A 44 3.77 2.80 1.14
N GLU A 45 2.70 3.55 0.94
CA GLU A 45 2.68 4.76 0.12
C GLU A 45 3.80 5.72 0.53
N MET A 46 4.56 6.23 -0.46
CA MET A 46 5.68 7.16 -0.26
C MET A 46 6.75 6.71 0.75
N SER A 47 6.94 5.41 0.90
CA SER A 47 7.86 4.84 1.89
C SER A 47 9.32 5.26 1.69
N ALA A 48 9.75 5.62 0.47
CA ALA A 48 11.11 6.10 0.20
C ALA A 48 11.31 7.60 0.41
N THR A 49 10.26 8.42 0.20
CA THR A 49 10.37 9.88 0.23
C THR A 49 9.76 10.53 1.48
N GLY A 50 8.97 9.76 2.24
CA GLY A 50 8.09 10.29 3.28
C GLY A 50 6.77 10.79 2.69
N TYR A 51 5.71 10.84 3.51
CA TYR A 51 4.35 11.13 3.07
C TYR A 51 4.03 12.62 3.12
N GLY A 52 3.26 13.07 2.11
CA GLY A 52 2.70 14.42 2.02
C GLY A 52 3.36 15.31 0.97
N GLY A 53 2.76 16.49 0.77
CA GLY A 53 3.23 17.48 -0.21
C GLY A 53 4.27 18.47 0.35
N TYR A 54 5.04 18.09 1.34
CA TYR A 54 6.10 18.92 1.89
C TYR A 54 7.18 19.24 0.86
N ALA A 55 7.77 20.43 0.94
CA ALA A 55 8.78 20.87 -0.02
C ALA A 55 9.98 19.92 -0.11
N GLU A 56 10.44 19.40 1.03
CA GLU A 56 11.51 18.40 1.12
C GLU A 56 11.15 17.07 0.49
N VAL A 57 9.88 16.64 0.56
CA VAL A 57 9.38 15.42 -0.10
C VAL A 57 9.34 15.62 -1.61
N VAL A 58 8.80 16.75 -2.05
CA VAL A 58 8.70 17.10 -3.48
C VAL A 58 10.08 17.27 -4.11
N ALA A 59 11.08 17.73 -3.33
CA ALA A 59 12.46 17.86 -3.77
C ALA A 59 13.17 16.51 -3.99
N CYS A 60 12.63 15.40 -3.42
CA CYS A 60 13.17 14.05 -3.61
C CYS A 60 12.72 13.39 -4.92
N ALA A 61 11.95 14.10 -5.77
CA ALA A 61 11.43 13.54 -7.01
C ALA A 61 12.57 13.07 -7.94
N GLU A 62 12.43 11.86 -8.47
CA GLU A 62 13.37 11.30 -9.44
C GLU A 62 12.67 10.85 -10.72
N VAL A 63 13.40 10.87 -11.84
CA VAL A 63 12.93 10.28 -13.09
C VAL A 63 12.94 8.76 -12.95
N ALA A 64 11.82 8.13 -13.26
CA ALA A 64 11.67 6.69 -13.15
C ALA A 64 12.82 5.93 -13.86
N GLY A 65 13.46 5.01 -13.14
CA GLY A 65 14.59 4.21 -13.63
C GLY A 65 15.94 4.92 -13.65
N HIS A 66 16.04 6.19 -13.26
CA HIS A 66 17.25 7.00 -13.38
C HIS A 66 17.66 7.74 -12.10
N GLY A 67 17.05 7.44 -10.96
CA GLY A 67 17.34 8.12 -9.71
C GLY A 67 18.00 7.23 -8.65
N PRO A 68 18.43 7.84 -7.53
CA PRO A 68 19.09 7.11 -6.45
C PRO A 68 18.14 6.14 -5.72
N ILE A 69 16.82 6.41 -5.66
CA ILE A 69 15.86 5.51 -5.06
C ILE A 69 15.79 4.22 -5.91
N TYR A 70 15.57 4.37 -7.22
CA TYR A 70 15.55 3.23 -8.12
C TYR A 70 16.83 2.41 -8.04
N ALA A 71 18.00 3.06 -8.10
CA ALA A 71 19.29 2.37 -8.11
C ALA A 71 19.47 1.48 -6.85
N GLN A 72 19.15 2.01 -5.67
CA GLN A 72 19.27 1.25 -4.43
C GLN A 72 18.22 0.14 -4.33
N VAL A 73 16.97 0.39 -4.73
CA VAL A 73 15.91 -0.63 -4.71
C VAL A 73 16.19 -1.75 -5.70
N ALA A 74 16.73 -1.42 -6.89
CA ALA A 74 17.15 -2.43 -7.89
C ALA A 74 18.29 -3.31 -7.37
N GLU A 75 19.28 -2.73 -6.69
CA GLU A 75 20.34 -3.50 -6.03
C GLU A 75 19.77 -4.42 -4.95
N MET A 76 18.84 -3.91 -4.10
CA MET A 76 18.17 -4.71 -3.08
C MET A 76 17.38 -5.88 -3.70
N ALA A 77 16.62 -5.64 -4.78
CA ALA A 77 15.84 -6.66 -5.48
C ALA A 77 16.76 -7.74 -6.08
N GLN A 78 17.82 -7.33 -6.76
CA GLN A 78 18.79 -8.24 -7.35
C GLN A 78 19.44 -9.16 -6.31
N ARG A 79 19.87 -8.59 -5.18
CA ARG A 79 20.56 -9.34 -4.12
C ARG A 79 19.65 -10.25 -3.32
N SER A 80 18.41 -9.85 -3.13
CA SER A 80 17.42 -10.60 -2.32
C SER A 80 16.63 -11.64 -3.12
N GLY A 81 16.52 -11.47 -4.45
CA GLY A 81 15.61 -12.25 -5.28
C GLY A 81 14.13 -11.93 -5.08
N VAL A 82 13.81 -10.83 -4.39
CA VAL A 82 12.44 -10.40 -4.07
C VAL A 82 11.98 -9.30 -5.02
N VAL A 83 10.76 -9.39 -5.52
CA VAL A 83 10.10 -8.26 -6.20
C VAL A 83 9.72 -7.22 -5.14
N ILE A 84 10.19 -5.97 -5.28
CA ILE A 84 10.01 -4.92 -4.27
C ILE A 84 9.04 -3.87 -4.79
N CYS A 85 7.95 -3.63 -4.04
CA CYS A 85 7.02 -2.53 -4.27
C CYS A 85 7.31 -1.41 -3.27
N VAL A 86 7.72 -0.22 -3.76
CA VAL A 86 8.13 0.92 -2.92
C VAL A 86 7.55 2.25 -3.42
N GLY A 87 6.97 3.05 -2.52
CA GLY A 87 6.38 4.35 -2.83
C GLY A 87 7.42 5.47 -2.88
N PHE A 88 7.33 6.34 -3.88
CA PHE A 88 8.25 7.46 -4.11
C PHE A 88 7.56 8.63 -4.81
N VAL A 89 8.27 9.75 -5.00
CA VAL A 89 7.84 10.85 -5.86
C VAL A 89 8.52 10.74 -7.21
N GLU A 90 7.71 10.61 -8.29
CA GLU A 90 8.21 10.57 -9.66
C GLU A 90 8.27 11.95 -10.28
N GLN A 91 9.37 12.27 -10.98
CA GLN A 91 9.50 13.41 -11.87
C GLN A 91 9.21 12.97 -13.31
N ALA A 92 8.08 13.42 -13.87
CA ALA A 92 7.69 13.15 -15.27
C ALA A 92 7.58 14.45 -16.05
N GLY A 93 8.64 14.83 -16.76
CA GLY A 93 8.76 16.16 -17.38
C GLY A 93 8.74 17.26 -16.33
N HIS A 94 7.76 18.15 -16.38
CA HIS A 94 7.57 19.23 -15.39
C HIS A 94 6.62 18.86 -14.26
N LYS A 95 5.95 17.71 -14.35
CA LYS A 95 5.01 17.20 -13.35
C LYS A 95 5.70 16.33 -12.31
N ARG A 96 5.11 16.29 -11.13
CA ARG A 96 5.52 15.39 -10.04
C ARG A 96 4.32 14.59 -9.58
N HIS A 97 4.49 13.26 -9.57
CA HIS A 97 3.44 12.32 -9.21
C HIS A 97 3.84 11.53 -7.96
N LEU A 98 2.88 11.27 -7.10
CA LEU A 98 2.99 10.20 -6.14
C LEU A 98 2.91 8.88 -6.92
N ALA A 99 3.91 8.03 -6.76
CA ALA A 99 4.03 6.80 -7.53
C ALA A 99 4.54 5.63 -6.68
N HIS A 100 4.39 4.43 -7.22
CA HIS A 100 4.89 3.21 -6.65
C HIS A 100 5.71 2.45 -7.68
N TYR A 101 6.96 2.13 -7.37
CA TYR A 101 7.77 1.19 -8.12
C TYR A 101 7.33 -0.24 -7.83
N VAL A 102 7.42 -1.10 -8.84
CA VAL A 102 7.55 -2.56 -8.75
C VAL A 102 8.87 -2.90 -9.39
N VAL A 103 9.87 -3.24 -8.61
CA VAL A 103 11.23 -3.53 -9.11
C VAL A 103 11.52 -5.01 -8.99
N TYR A 104 11.89 -5.63 -10.11
CA TYR A 104 12.20 -7.05 -10.21
C TYR A 104 13.69 -7.33 -9.98
N PRO A 105 14.06 -8.57 -9.60
CA PRO A 105 15.46 -8.97 -9.41
C PRO A 105 16.35 -8.84 -10.63
N ASP A 106 15.79 -8.87 -11.84
CA ASP A 106 16.50 -8.67 -13.11
C ASP A 106 16.69 -7.20 -13.52
N GLY A 107 16.19 -6.26 -12.68
CA GLY A 107 16.24 -4.83 -12.93
C GLY A 107 15.07 -4.30 -13.76
N HIS A 108 14.18 -5.16 -14.27
CA HIS A 108 12.93 -4.69 -14.85
C HIS A 108 12.08 -3.96 -13.80
N PHE A 109 11.34 -2.95 -14.21
CA PHE A 109 10.43 -2.24 -13.29
C PHE A 109 9.15 -1.78 -13.96
N VAL A 110 8.14 -1.57 -13.14
CA VAL A 110 6.87 -0.94 -13.47
C VAL A 110 6.65 0.24 -12.52
N VAL A 111 5.98 1.29 -12.97
CA VAL A 111 5.62 2.45 -12.14
C VAL A 111 4.11 2.65 -12.19
N GLN A 112 3.45 2.52 -11.05
CA GLN A 112 2.06 2.92 -10.88
C GLN A 112 2.02 4.33 -10.31
N ARG A 113 1.45 5.28 -11.02
CA ARG A 113 1.13 6.62 -10.50
C ARG A 113 -0.20 6.60 -9.78
N LYS A 114 -0.32 7.44 -8.76
CA LYS A 114 -1.58 7.62 -8.04
C LYS A 114 -2.59 8.39 -8.91
N ASN A 115 -3.79 7.86 -9.01
CA ASN A 115 -4.86 8.47 -9.81
C ASN A 115 -5.62 9.56 -9.05
N ARG A 116 -5.82 9.41 -7.73
CA ARG A 116 -6.57 10.35 -6.89
C ARG A 116 -5.69 10.91 -5.76
N VAL A 117 -5.18 12.11 -5.93
CA VAL A 117 -4.41 12.81 -4.90
C VAL A 117 -5.33 13.47 -3.87
N THR A 118 -4.91 13.44 -2.61
CA THR A 118 -5.60 14.11 -1.50
C THR A 118 -5.04 15.53 -1.29
N PRO A 119 -5.76 16.43 -0.60
CA PRO A 119 -5.26 17.77 -0.30
C PRO A 119 -3.91 17.76 0.45
N ARG A 120 -3.63 16.73 1.25
CA ARG A 120 -2.37 16.58 1.99
C ARG A 120 -1.16 16.29 1.09
N GLU A 121 -1.39 15.86 -0.13
CA GLU A 121 -0.36 15.48 -1.11
C GLU A 121 -0.05 16.60 -2.11
N TYR A 122 -0.84 17.69 -2.14
CA TYR A 122 -0.54 18.82 -3.01
C TYR A 122 0.84 19.41 -2.64
N PRO A 123 1.70 19.76 -3.62
CA PRO A 123 1.41 19.99 -5.03
C PRO A 123 1.67 18.79 -5.96
N LEU A 124 1.68 17.54 -5.47
CA LEU A 124 1.78 16.38 -6.35
C LEU A 124 0.54 16.27 -7.23
N GLU A 125 0.73 15.84 -8.47
CA GLU A 125 -0.33 15.80 -9.47
C GLU A 125 -0.89 14.39 -9.64
N PRO A 126 -2.22 14.24 -9.90
CA PRO A 126 -2.80 12.95 -10.24
C PRO A 126 -2.26 12.42 -11.57
N ALA A 127 -2.32 11.10 -11.77
CA ALA A 127 -1.87 10.46 -13.01
C ALA A 127 -2.67 10.95 -14.24
N VAL A 128 -3.97 11.19 -14.04
CA VAL A 128 -4.94 11.61 -15.06
C VAL A 128 -5.75 12.81 -14.57
N PRO A 129 -6.42 13.57 -15.47
CA PRO A 129 -7.34 14.63 -15.06
C PRO A 129 -8.47 14.10 -14.19
N LEU A 130 -8.80 14.81 -13.12
CA LEU A 130 -9.91 14.50 -12.24
C LEU A 130 -11.08 15.45 -12.48
N TRP A 131 -12.29 14.96 -12.25
CA TRP A 131 -13.47 15.81 -12.13
C TRP A 131 -13.91 15.89 -10.66
N PHE A 132 -14.56 16.98 -10.29
CA PHE A 132 -14.95 17.29 -8.91
C PHE A 132 -16.45 17.53 -8.84
N ASP A 133 -17.08 16.98 -7.80
CA ASP A 133 -18.42 17.39 -7.37
C ASP A 133 -18.30 18.54 -6.36
N ASP A 134 -19.30 19.45 -6.31
CA ASP A 134 -19.25 20.70 -5.55
C ASP A 134 -18.93 20.60 -4.05
N SER A 135 -18.95 19.40 -3.48
CA SER A 135 -18.77 19.18 -2.04
C SER A 135 -17.56 18.29 -1.69
N GLU A 136 -16.75 17.87 -2.65
CA GLU A 136 -15.69 16.89 -2.41
C GLU A 136 -14.29 17.49 -2.58
N GLU A 137 -13.42 17.22 -1.59
CA GLU A 137 -12.03 17.67 -1.61
C GLU A 137 -11.12 16.79 -2.47
N ILE A 138 -11.54 15.54 -2.76
CA ILE A 138 -10.79 14.58 -3.57
C ILE A 138 -11.56 14.34 -4.86
N GLY A 139 -10.92 14.67 -5.98
CA GLY A 139 -11.52 14.48 -7.30
C GLY A 139 -11.74 13.02 -7.66
N HIS A 140 -12.57 12.79 -8.66
CA HIS A 140 -12.99 11.49 -9.16
C HIS A 140 -12.42 11.17 -10.54
N VAL A 141 -12.33 9.87 -10.82
CA VAL A 141 -12.05 9.30 -12.14
C VAL A 141 -12.74 7.94 -12.22
N ASP A 142 -13.18 7.55 -13.40
CA ASP A 142 -13.63 6.18 -13.64
C ASP A 142 -12.43 5.26 -13.90
N ALA A 143 -12.53 4.00 -13.49
CA ALA A 143 -11.42 3.04 -13.61
C ALA A 143 -10.99 2.79 -15.07
N ALA A 144 -11.89 2.96 -16.04
CA ALA A 144 -11.57 2.83 -17.45
C ALA A 144 -10.74 4.01 -18.01
N GLU A 145 -10.76 5.15 -17.32
CA GLU A 145 -10.03 6.37 -17.67
C GLU A 145 -8.78 6.59 -16.82
N ALA A 146 -8.66 5.85 -15.73
CA ALA A 146 -7.53 5.91 -14.81
C ALA A 146 -6.28 5.22 -15.41
N ASP A 147 -5.09 5.65 -14.97
CA ASP A 147 -3.82 5.05 -15.38
C ASP A 147 -3.49 3.85 -14.49
N TRP A 148 -3.62 2.64 -15.05
CA TRP A 148 -3.30 1.40 -14.36
C TRP A 148 -2.17 0.65 -15.04
N GLN A 149 -1.18 0.26 -14.23
CA GLN A 149 -0.05 -0.57 -14.66
C GLN A 149 -0.16 -1.95 -13.99
N PHE A 150 -0.59 -2.96 -14.79
CA PHE A 150 -0.69 -4.34 -14.30
C PHE A 150 0.61 -5.10 -14.54
N PHE A 151 0.93 -6.01 -13.64
CA PHE A 151 2.17 -6.76 -13.68
C PHE A 151 1.99 -8.19 -13.18
N PHE A 152 3.03 -9.04 -13.31
CA PHE A 152 2.96 -10.43 -12.90
C PHE A 152 4.07 -10.77 -11.93
N VAL A 153 3.73 -11.56 -10.90
CA VAL A 153 4.71 -12.20 -10.01
C VAL A 153 4.38 -13.69 -9.97
N ASN A 154 5.32 -14.54 -10.42
CA ASN A 154 5.15 -16.00 -10.52
C ASN A 154 3.81 -16.42 -11.19
N GLY A 155 3.43 -15.72 -12.26
CA GLY A 155 2.20 -16.01 -13.01
C GLY A 155 0.91 -15.49 -12.40
N VAL A 156 0.96 -14.84 -11.23
CA VAL A 156 -0.20 -14.14 -10.61
C VAL A 156 -0.27 -12.72 -11.14
N ARG A 157 -1.43 -12.32 -11.65
CA ARG A 157 -1.66 -10.96 -12.15
C ARG A 157 -2.01 -10.01 -11.02
N CYS A 158 -1.20 -8.97 -10.87
CA CYS A 158 -1.26 -8.01 -9.77
C CYS A 158 -1.61 -6.60 -10.26
N GLY A 159 -2.27 -5.82 -9.39
CA GLY A 159 -2.47 -4.38 -9.57
C GLY A 159 -2.26 -3.63 -8.26
N ILE A 160 -1.69 -2.41 -8.35
CA ILE A 160 -1.51 -1.52 -7.19
C ILE A 160 -2.62 -0.47 -7.19
N VAL A 161 -3.25 -0.32 -6.04
CA VAL A 161 -4.26 0.71 -5.73
C VAL A 161 -3.69 1.56 -4.61
N ILE A 162 -3.27 2.79 -4.90
CA ILE A 162 -2.56 3.62 -3.92
C ILE A 162 -3.57 4.40 -3.07
N CYS A 163 -3.80 3.95 -1.83
CA CYS A 163 -4.56 4.68 -0.81
C CYS A 163 -5.93 5.20 -1.30
N ALA A 164 -6.07 6.51 -1.56
CA ALA A 164 -7.31 7.13 -2.02
C ALA A 164 -7.80 6.61 -3.39
N ASP A 165 -6.97 5.92 -4.16
CA ASP A 165 -7.37 5.25 -5.40
C ASP A 165 -8.41 4.14 -5.17
N LEU A 166 -8.56 3.65 -3.92
CA LEU A 166 -9.63 2.73 -3.55
C LEU A 166 -11.04 3.31 -3.84
N GLY A 167 -11.16 4.63 -3.87
CA GLY A 167 -12.39 5.33 -4.24
C GLY A 167 -12.51 5.67 -5.73
N VAL A 168 -11.69 5.12 -6.63
CA VAL A 168 -11.87 5.22 -8.08
C VAL A 168 -13.17 4.52 -8.45
N LYS A 169 -14.03 5.20 -9.22
CA LYS A 169 -15.33 4.64 -9.62
C LYS A 169 -15.15 3.40 -10.49
N SER A 170 -15.99 2.41 -10.29
CA SER A 170 -15.94 1.13 -11.02
C SER A 170 -14.63 0.33 -10.88
N LEU A 171 -13.78 0.64 -9.87
CA LEU A 171 -12.48 0.02 -9.67
C LEU A 171 -12.57 -1.52 -9.66
N HIS A 172 -13.41 -2.07 -8.79
CA HIS A 172 -13.43 -3.51 -8.56
C HIS A 172 -13.98 -4.31 -9.74
N PRO A 173 -15.11 -3.90 -10.40
CA PRO A 173 -15.55 -4.52 -11.65
C PRO A 173 -14.51 -4.43 -12.77
N TYR A 174 -13.82 -3.28 -12.89
CA TYR A 174 -12.77 -3.10 -13.89
C TYR A 174 -11.59 -4.04 -13.64
N PHE A 175 -11.09 -4.12 -12.39
CA PHE A 175 -10.00 -5.04 -12.04
C PHE A 175 -10.39 -6.51 -12.26
N GLN A 176 -11.66 -6.88 -12.06
CA GLN A 176 -12.17 -8.22 -12.39
C GLN A 176 -12.11 -8.48 -13.90
N GLN A 177 -12.55 -7.53 -14.72
CA GLN A 177 -12.45 -7.63 -16.18
C GLN A 177 -11.02 -7.75 -16.67
N GLN A 178 -10.07 -7.09 -15.97
CA GLN A 178 -8.64 -7.18 -16.25
C GLN A 178 -8.02 -8.47 -15.70
N GLY A 179 -8.75 -9.32 -15.01
CA GLY A 179 -8.24 -10.58 -14.44
C GLY A 179 -7.21 -10.38 -13.34
N ILE A 180 -7.34 -9.31 -12.54
CA ILE A 180 -6.45 -9.07 -11.40
C ILE A 180 -6.80 -10.03 -10.27
N GLU A 181 -5.82 -10.82 -9.85
CA GLU A 181 -5.95 -11.85 -8.81
C GLU A 181 -5.46 -11.36 -7.44
N LEU A 182 -4.46 -10.46 -7.44
CA LEU A 182 -3.91 -9.84 -6.23
C LEU A 182 -3.96 -8.31 -6.33
N MET A 183 -4.67 -7.69 -5.41
CA MET A 183 -4.66 -6.25 -5.23
C MET A 183 -3.65 -5.86 -4.14
N LEU A 184 -2.74 -4.97 -4.46
CA LEU A 184 -1.79 -4.38 -3.52
C LEU A 184 -2.29 -2.98 -3.13
N LEU A 185 -2.44 -2.73 -1.83
CA LEU A 185 -2.98 -1.49 -1.29
C LEU A 185 -1.96 -0.83 -0.33
N PRO A 186 -0.96 -0.13 -0.86
CA PRO A 186 -0.10 0.71 -0.04
C PRO A 186 -0.84 1.98 0.38
N THR A 187 -0.75 2.35 1.67
CA THR A 187 -1.40 3.54 2.22
C THR A 187 -0.45 4.40 3.04
N GLY A 188 -0.75 5.70 3.10
CA GLY A 188 -0.15 6.68 4.01
C GLY A 188 -1.20 7.26 4.96
N ALA A 189 -2.28 6.51 5.21
CA ALA A 189 -3.38 6.98 6.03
C ALA A 189 -2.93 7.34 7.44
N GLY A 190 -3.32 8.52 7.87
CA GLY A 190 -2.93 9.09 9.15
C GLY A 190 -3.78 10.28 9.53
N GLY A 191 -3.50 10.85 10.68
CA GLY A 191 -4.16 12.05 11.19
C GLY A 191 -3.22 12.87 12.04
N THR A 192 -3.64 14.08 12.38
CA THR A 192 -2.95 14.92 13.35
C THR A 192 -3.03 14.32 14.75
N ARG A 193 -2.19 14.76 15.68
CA ARG A 193 -2.23 14.26 17.06
C ARG A 193 -3.60 14.46 17.73
N SER A 194 -4.30 15.54 17.40
CA SER A 194 -5.64 15.84 17.92
C SER A 194 -6.73 14.88 17.41
N GLU A 195 -6.50 14.22 16.28
CA GLU A 195 -7.41 13.23 15.69
C GLU A 195 -7.19 11.82 16.24
N ARG A 196 -6.12 11.62 17.03
CA ARG A 196 -5.74 10.33 17.61
C ARG A 196 -6.26 10.18 19.02
N MET A 197 -6.85 9.03 19.30
CA MET A 197 -7.24 8.68 20.67
C MET A 197 -6.00 8.38 21.51
N THR A 198 -5.98 8.93 22.72
CA THR A 198 -5.00 8.59 23.75
C THR A 198 -5.30 7.23 24.38
N ILE A 199 -4.33 6.65 25.06
CA ILE A 199 -4.53 5.38 25.80
C ILE A 199 -5.65 5.54 26.86
N ALA A 200 -5.74 6.68 27.52
CA ALA A 200 -6.79 6.95 28.50
C ALA A 200 -8.19 6.97 27.86
N GLU A 201 -8.34 7.58 26.69
CA GLU A 201 -9.59 7.60 25.95
C GLU A 201 -9.98 6.21 25.41
N ILE A 202 -9.02 5.37 25.03
CA ILE A 202 -9.27 3.99 24.60
C ILE A 202 -9.79 3.15 25.78
N HIS A 203 -9.25 3.36 26.97
CA HIS A 203 -9.69 2.65 28.19
C HIS A 203 -10.97 3.23 28.82
N ALA A 204 -11.40 4.41 28.41
CA ALA A 204 -12.68 4.97 28.88
C ALA A 204 -13.88 4.14 28.35
N PRO A 205 -15.05 4.21 29.03
CA PRO A 205 -16.26 3.53 28.56
C PRO A 205 -16.57 3.81 27.09
N GLY A 206 -16.74 2.77 26.28
CA GLY A 206 -16.94 2.85 24.83
C GLY A 206 -15.71 3.29 24.02
N GLY A 207 -14.56 3.53 24.68
CA GLY A 207 -13.34 3.98 24.03
C GLY A 207 -12.74 2.92 23.10
N MET A 208 -12.75 1.66 23.53
CA MET A 208 -12.24 0.55 22.71
C MET A 208 -13.06 0.38 21.42
N GLU A 209 -14.39 0.49 21.50
CA GLU A 209 -15.26 0.40 20.32
C GLU A 209 -14.95 1.54 19.33
N ARG A 210 -14.86 2.79 19.81
CA ARG A 210 -14.46 3.94 18.97
C ARG A 210 -13.08 3.75 18.37
N TYR A 211 -12.13 3.24 19.15
CA TYR A 211 -10.79 2.95 18.68
C TYR A 211 -10.79 1.90 17.57
N MET A 212 -11.47 0.77 17.77
CA MET A 212 -11.56 -0.29 16.77
C MET A 212 -12.24 0.21 15.49
N THR A 213 -13.31 1.01 15.61
CA THR A 213 -13.97 1.63 14.46
C THR A 213 -13.02 2.58 13.72
N ALA A 214 -12.32 3.47 14.42
CA ALA A 214 -11.35 4.38 13.83
C ALA A 214 -10.19 3.61 13.16
N MET A 215 -9.72 2.51 13.75
CA MET A 215 -8.68 1.67 13.18
C MET A 215 -9.15 0.93 11.93
N GLN A 216 -10.39 0.49 11.87
CA GLN A 216 -10.98 -0.10 10.67
C GLN A 216 -11.01 0.91 9.53
N TRP A 217 -11.40 2.16 9.80
CA TRP A 217 -11.45 3.22 8.79
C TRP A 217 -10.07 3.74 8.37
N ALA A 218 -9.15 3.85 9.31
CA ALA A 218 -7.84 4.46 9.03
C ALA A 218 -6.94 3.62 8.11
N CYS A 219 -7.17 2.29 8.00
CA CYS A 219 -6.22 1.45 7.29
C CYS A 219 -6.74 0.21 6.70
N PHE A 220 -7.91 -0.21 7.06
CA PHE A 220 -8.26 -1.50 6.72
C PHE A 220 -9.63 -1.77 6.69
N PRO A 221 -9.65 -2.39 5.99
CA PRO A 221 -10.11 -2.95 4.78
C PRO A 221 -11.36 -3.74 5.03
N GLY A 222 -12.20 -3.32 6.01
CA GLY A 222 -13.55 -3.87 6.08
C GLY A 222 -14.22 -3.80 4.71
N ASP A 223 -14.17 -2.63 4.09
CA ASP A 223 -14.67 -2.46 2.72
C ASP A 223 -13.73 -3.11 1.69
N GLY A 224 -12.42 -3.01 1.84
CA GLY A 224 -11.45 -3.66 0.96
C GLY A 224 -11.53 -5.18 1.02
N ILE A 225 -11.68 -5.79 2.21
CA ILE A 225 -11.90 -7.24 2.37
C ILE A 225 -13.25 -7.62 1.74
N LYS A 226 -14.32 -6.91 2.06
CA LYS A 226 -15.63 -7.14 1.51
C LYS A 226 -15.64 -7.10 -0.02
N GLU A 227 -14.97 -6.10 -0.60
CA GLU A 227 -14.86 -5.98 -2.05
C GLU A 227 -13.99 -7.10 -2.63
N CYS A 228 -12.87 -7.46 -2.00
CA CYS A 228 -12.05 -8.59 -2.44
C CYS A 228 -12.84 -9.90 -2.42
N LEU A 229 -13.63 -10.15 -1.38
CA LEU A 229 -14.53 -11.29 -1.31
C LEU A 229 -15.58 -11.27 -2.42
N THR A 230 -16.23 -10.13 -2.63
CA THR A 230 -17.27 -9.98 -3.66
C THR A 230 -16.73 -10.29 -5.06
N TYR A 231 -15.47 -9.97 -5.32
CA TYR A 231 -14.83 -10.17 -6.63
C TYR A 231 -13.80 -11.30 -6.67
N GLY A 232 -13.74 -12.14 -5.62
CA GLY A 232 -12.89 -13.34 -5.59
C GLY A 232 -11.41 -13.04 -5.74
N ARG A 233 -10.91 -11.99 -5.09
CA ARG A 233 -9.55 -11.47 -5.22
C ARG A 233 -8.82 -11.46 -3.90
N ALA A 234 -7.51 -11.77 -3.90
CA ALA A 234 -6.66 -11.59 -2.74
C ALA A 234 -6.26 -10.11 -2.55
N LEU A 235 -6.00 -9.72 -1.30
CA LEU A 235 -5.56 -8.38 -0.92
C LEU A 235 -4.29 -8.46 -0.08
N ALA A 236 -3.28 -7.65 -0.40
CA ALA A 236 -2.20 -7.32 0.50
C ALA A 236 -2.18 -5.81 0.70
N ALA A 237 -2.32 -5.38 1.95
CA ALA A 237 -2.40 -3.96 2.26
C ALA A 237 -1.46 -3.60 3.41
N VAL A 238 -0.89 -2.39 3.38
CA VAL A 238 0.03 -1.91 4.41
C VAL A 238 0.05 -0.39 4.51
N ASN A 239 0.17 0.11 5.73
CA ASN A 239 0.23 1.53 6.04
C ASN A 239 1.58 1.94 6.64
N LEU A 240 1.93 3.23 6.45
CA LEU A 240 2.98 3.88 7.22
C LEU A 240 2.72 3.79 8.72
N CYS A 241 3.76 3.89 9.54
CA CYS A 241 3.63 3.87 10.99
C CYS A 241 4.36 5.02 11.67
N GLY A 242 3.82 5.42 12.83
CA GLY A 242 4.44 6.38 13.73
C GLY A 242 4.29 7.84 13.31
N TYR A 243 5.03 8.70 13.99
CA TYR A 243 5.05 10.14 13.73
C TYR A 243 6.02 10.48 12.62
N ASP A 244 5.59 11.28 11.65
CA ASP A 244 6.39 11.69 10.49
C ASP A 244 7.42 12.79 10.78
N GLY A 245 7.45 13.32 12.00
CA GLY A 245 8.34 14.43 12.40
C GLY A 245 7.78 15.81 12.10
N GLN A 246 6.70 15.92 11.35
CA GLN A 246 6.03 17.19 10.96
C GLN A 246 4.68 17.34 11.69
N GLN A 247 3.66 16.65 11.23
CA GLN A 247 2.31 16.77 11.82
C GLN A 247 1.47 15.50 11.81
N PHE A 248 1.84 14.46 11.04
CA PHE A 248 0.99 13.28 10.88
C PHE A 248 1.47 12.10 11.69
N TYR A 249 0.49 11.36 12.22
CA TYR A 249 0.66 10.06 12.86
C TYR A 249 -0.01 9.00 12.01
N HIS A 250 0.75 7.98 11.64
CA HIS A 250 0.28 6.87 10.83
C HIS A 250 0.02 5.64 11.68
N GLY A 251 -1.06 4.91 11.38
CA GLY A 251 -1.56 3.82 12.22
C GLY A 251 -0.74 2.54 12.18
N GLY A 252 -0.01 2.31 11.13
CA GLY A 252 0.91 1.18 11.01
C GLY A 252 0.25 -0.19 10.83
N GLN A 253 -0.98 -0.25 10.34
CA GLN A 253 -1.66 -1.52 10.09
C GLN A 253 -1.18 -2.18 8.80
N GLY A 254 -1.38 -3.52 8.73
CA GLY A 254 -1.19 -4.30 7.50
C GLY A 254 -1.91 -5.63 7.56
N SER A 255 -2.39 -6.14 6.42
CA SER A 255 -2.95 -7.50 6.33
C SER A 255 -2.72 -8.14 4.97
N ILE A 256 -2.75 -9.46 4.94
CA ILE A 256 -2.81 -10.27 3.74
C ILE A 256 -4.05 -11.16 3.88
N VAL A 257 -4.96 -11.03 2.93
CA VAL A 257 -6.24 -11.72 2.90
C VAL A 257 -6.36 -12.47 1.58
N ASP A 258 -6.75 -13.72 1.61
CA ASP A 258 -6.97 -14.48 0.38
C ASP A 258 -8.32 -14.15 -0.28
N ARG A 259 -8.59 -14.77 -1.41
CA ARG A 259 -9.84 -14.57 -2.17
C ARG A 259 -11.09 -15.16 -1.50
N PHE A 260 -10.93 -15.94 -0.43
CA PHE A 260 -12.01 -16.50 0.37
C PHE A 260 -12.30 -15.66 1.62
N GLY A 261 -11.43 -14.68 1.93
CA GLY A 261 -11.55 -13.76 3.06
C GLY A 261 -10.78 -14.20 4.30
N ASP A 262 -10.00 -15.27 4.19
CA ASP A 262 -9.16 -15.70 5.29
C ASP A 262 -7.97 -14.76 5.47
N VAL A 263 -7.78 -14.28 6.70
CA VAL A 263 -6.66 -13.39 7.07
C VAL A 263 -5.45 -14.24 7.42
N HIS A 264 -4.48 -14.26 6.50
CA HIS A 264 -3.25 -15.07 6.65
C HIS A 264 -2.11 -14.33 7.35
N ALA A 265 -2.12 -13.00 7.33
CA ALA A 265 -1.15 -12.15 8.02
C ALA A 265 -1.79 -10.87 8.52
N LEU A 266 -1.38 -10.41 9.69
CA LEU A 266 -1.84 -9.16 10.29
C LEU A 266 -0.68 -8.41 10.95
N ILE A 267 -0.58 -7.11 10.66
CA ILE A 267 0.19 -6.14 11.44
C ILE A 267 -0.85 -5.28 12.16
N PRO A 268 -1.00 -5.40 13.49
CA PRO A 268 -1.97 -4.60 14.24
C PRO A 268 -1.60 -3.12 14.25
N GLY A 269 -2.58 -2.23 14.35
CA GLY A 269 -2.37 -0.81 14.48
C GLY A 269 -1.60 -0.40 15.74
N ILE A 270 -1.02 0.80 15.72
CA ILE A 270 -0.32 1.38 16.86
C ILE A 270 -1.26 2.36 17.57
N ALA A 271 -1.71 2.00 18.77
CA ALA A 271 -2.47 2.90 19.63
C ALA A 271 -1.56 3.91 20.35
N ASN A 272 -0.38 3.46 20.80
CA ASN A 272 0.58 4.33 21.47
C ASN A 272 1.34 5.16 20.44
N LEU A 273 1.10 6.47 20.44
CA LEU A 273 1.71 7.44 19.53
C LEU A 273 3.23 7.54 19.68
N ASP A 274 3.78 7.12 20.82
CA ASP A 274 5.22 7.14 21.08
C ASP A 274 5.93 5.90 20.51
N ARG A 275 5.19 4.87 20.11
CA ARG A 275 5.74 3.72 19.38
C ARG A 275 5.90 4.06 17.91
N GLN A 276 7.15 4.07 17.47
CA GLN A 276 7.53 4.42 16.10
C GLN A 276 8.40 3.32 15.47
N GLN A 277 7.97 2.08 15.64
CA GLN A 277 8.76 0.93 15.22
C GLN A 277 8.17 0.31 13.95
N SER A 278 9.02 0.15 12.93
CA SER A 278 8.67 -0.61 11.72
C SER A 278 8.40 -2.08 12.05
N ARG A 279 7.47 -2.69 11.32
CA ARG A 279 7.03 -4.08 11.54
C ARG A 279 6.86 -4.78 10.21
N PHE A 280 7.09 -6.08 10.24
CA PHE A 280 7.00 -6.96 9.08
C PHE A 280 6.07 -8.15 9.38
N SER A 281 5.32 -8.58 8.38
CA SER A 281 4.58 -9.84 8.39
C SER A 281 4.55 -10.44 6.99
N HIS A 282 4.23 -11.73 6.88
CA HIS A 282 4.14 -12.40 5.58
C HIS A 282 3.14 -13.54 5.60
N ALA A 283 2.68 -13.93 4.41
CA ALA A 283 1.83 -15.10 4.23
C ALA A 283 2.16 -15.81 2.91
N LEU A 284 1.84 -17.10 2.86
CA LEU A 284 1.84 -17.90 1.64
C LEU A 284 0.41 -18.00 1.13
N ILE A 285 0.15 -17.56 -0.09
CA ILE A 285 -1.17 -17.60 -0.73
C ILE A 285 -1.09 -18.51 -1.94
N ASP A 286 -2.00 -19.48 -2.02
CA ASP A 286 -2.18 -20.36 -3.16
C ASP A 286 -3.27 -19.80 -4.08
N PHE A 287 -2.88 -19.41 -5.29
CA PHE A 287 -3.78 -18.85 -6.30
C PHE A 287 -4.44 -19.92 -7.17
N ASP A 288 -4.05 -21.18 -7.05
CA ASP A 288 -4.67 -22.32 -7.72
C ASP A 288 -5.70 -23.04 -6.82
N ASP A 289 -5.71 -22.76 -5.51
CA ASP A 289 -6.72 -23.28 -4.59
C ASP A 289 -8.11 -22.82 -5.03
N VAL A 290 -8.99 -23.77 -5.33
CA VAL A 290 -10.38 -23.50 -5.76
C VAL A 290 -11.37 -23.45 -4.58
N GLY A 291 -10.88 -23.55 -3.35
CA GLY A 291 -11.70 -23.72 -2.15
C GLY A 291 -12.35 -25.12 -2.10
N ALA A 292 -12.66 -25.59 -0.92
CA ALA A 292 -13.51 -26.77 -0.79
C ALA A 292 -14.89 -26.41 -1.37
N SER A 293 -15.30 -27.08 -2.47
CA SER A 293 -16.70 -27.04 -2.89
C SER A 293 -17.54 -27.44 -1.67
N GLU A 294 -18.42 -26.57 -1.19
CA GLU A 294 -19.37 -26.95 -0.17
C GLU A 294 -20.00 -28.27 -0.60
N PRO A 295 -20.06 -29.29 0.28
CA PRO A 295 -20.79 -30.52 -0.04
C PRO A 295 -22.21 -30.07 -0.33
N GLY A 296 -22.62 -30.22 -1.59
CA GLY A 296 -23.93 -29.81 -2.07
C GLY A 296 -24.98 -30.22 -1.05
N ASP A 297 -25.71 -29.24 -0.55
CA ASP A 297 -26.88 -29.45 0.30
C ASP A 297 -27.90 -30.23 -0.52
N GLY A 298 -27.80 -31.55 -0.39
CA GLY A 298 -28.76 -32.47 -0.96
C GLY A 298 -30.09 -32.29 -0.22
N ARG A 299 -30.92 -31.34 -0.69
CA ARG A 299 -32.33 -31.28 -0.38
C ARG A 299 -33.15 -31.08 -1.67
#